data_72ab7025f465a41503846c15f0b42c31
#
_entry.id   72ab7025f465a41503846c15f0b42c31
#
_cell.length_a   1.000
_cell.length_b   1.000
_cell.length_c   1.000
_cell.angle_alpha   90.00
_cell.angle_beta   90.00
_cell.angle_gamma   90.00
#
_symmetry.space_group_name_H-M   'P 1'
#
loop_
_entity.id
_entity.type
_entity.pdbx_description
1 polymer ?
#
loop_
_entity_poly.entity_id
_entity_poly.type
_entity_poly.pdbx_seq_one_letter_code
_entity_poly.pdbx_strand_id
1 'polypeptide(L)'
;MNALLFYCTLGIYCIATLIYLAYLLKPRDILGRSAHWLIAGGFLIHLAFTVLRYIEAGHTPITNLHESLSFFSLTVVGVFIAFERRYRVFILGSFVTPLALLLLAASSLYSSAIPELPPALKSNWLLVHSSLAFLSYATFAVAFGAAIMYLIQEHFLKKKRLGPLYQKLPSLVILDEINYRCLTFGFPLLTIAIITGAIWAETAWGTYWSWDPKETWSLITWFIYAALLHGRLTTGWRGKRAAMLSIVGFCVMLFTFLGVNLLPSASLHSYDRLLGDKYK
;
A
#
# COMPACT_ATOMS: atom_id res chain seq x y z
N MET A 1 -7.24 20.33 15.58
CA MET A 1 -6.13 20.45 14.60
C MET A 1 -6.00 19.18 13.75
N ASN A 2 -5.98 18.00 14.35
CA ASN A 2 -5.83 16.74 13.60
C ASN A 2 -6.91 16.49 12.54
N ALA A 3 -8.20 16.70 12.86
CA ALA A 3 -9.29 16.55 11.89
C ALA A 3 -9.14 17.47 10.67
N LEU A 4 -8.70 18.72 10.87
CA LEU A 4 -8.48 19.66 9.77
C LEU A 4 -7.37 19.15 8.82
N LEU A 5 -6.22 18.72 9.35
CA LEU A 5 -5.11 18.19 8.54
C LEU A 5 -5.54 16.93 7.79
N PHE A 6 -6.31 16.04 8.40
CA PHE A 6 -6.85 14.84 7.76
C PHE A 6 -7.73 15.20 6.55
N TYR A 7 -8.73 16.08 6.73
CA TYR A 7 -9.62 16.46 5.62
C TYR A 7 -8.93 17.30 4.56
N CYS A 8 -7.95 18.16 4.96
CA CYS A 8 -7.09 18.84 3.98
C CYS A 8 -6.31 17.83 3.14
N THR A 9 -5.71 16.81 3.76
CA THR A 9 -5.00 15.74 3.03
C THR A 9 -5.93 15.01 2.07
N LEU A 10 -7.11 14.62 2.54
CA LEU A 10 -8.12 13.93 1.71
C LEU A 10 -8.52 14.77 0.49
N GLY A 11 -8.78 16.07 0.69
CA GLY A 11 -9.10 17.00 -0.40
C GLY A 11 -7.95 17.13 -1.40
N ILE A 12 -6.72 17.28 -0.91
CA ILE A 12 -5.53 17.40 -1.77
C ILE A 12 -5.30 16.11 -2.56
N TYR A 13 -5.42 14.92 -1.92
CA TYR A 13 -5.28 13.64 -2.62
C TYR A 13 -6.38 13.45 -3.67
N CYS A 14 -7.61 13.89 -3.39
CA CYS A 14 -8.70 13.88 -4.35
C CYS A 14 -8.36 14.74 -5.58
N ILE A 15 -7.97 16.00 -5.39
CA ILE A 15 -7.63 16.92 -6.46
C ILE A 15 -6.41 16.40 -7.26
N ALA A 16 -5.36 15.94 -6.58
CA ALA A 16 -4.17 15.38 -7.24
C ALA A 16 -4.53 14.16 -8.10
N THR A 17 -5.36 13.26 -7.56
CA THR A 17 -5.85 12.08 -8.30
C THR A 17 -6.63 12.47 -9.53
N LEU A 18 -7.53 13.45 -9.44
CA LEU A 18 -8.29 13.97 -10.59
C LEU A 18 -7.37 14.57 -11.65
N ILE A 19 -6.30 15.28 -11.24
CA ILE A 19 -5.32 15.84 -12.19
C ILE A 19 -4.52 14.70 -12.86
N TYR A 20 -4.11 13.64 -12.13
CA TYR A 20 -3.48 12.47 -12.73
C TYR A 20 -4.40 11.74 -13.71
N LEU A 21 -5.69 11.60 -13.40
CA LEU A 21 -6.67 11.03 -14.33
C LEU A 21 -6.89 11.93 -15.55
N ALA A 22 -6.91 13.25 -15.36
CA ALA A 22 -6.95 14.21 -16.49
C ALA A 22 -5.67 14.11 -17.35
N TYR A 23 -4.50 13.89 -16.73
CA TYR A 23 -3.24 13.63 -17.45
C TYR A 23 -3.32 12.35 -18.29
N LEU A 24 -3.95 11.28 -17.78
CA LEU A 24 -4.18 10.06 -18.54
C LEU A 24 -5.02 10.32 -19.81
N LEU A 25 -6.00 11.23 -19.73
CA LEU A 25 -6.85 11.57 -20.87
C LEU A 25 -6.15 12.53 -21.84
N LYS A 26 -5.49 13.57 -21.32
CA LYS A 26 -4.78 14.61 -22.09
C LYS A 26 -3.40 14.85 -21.48
N PRO A 27 -2.35 14.14 -21.91
CA PRO A 27 -1.01 14.30 -21.34
C PRO A 27 -0.44 15.68 -21.74
N ARG A 28 -0.43 16.56 -20.75
CA ARG A 28 0.23 17.86 -20.81
C ARG A 28 1.23 17.93 -19.67
N ASP A 29 2.45 18.30 -19.93
CA ASP A 29 3.51 18.36 -18.90
C ASP A 29 3.10 19.17 -17.67
N ILE A 30 2.32 20.23 -17.88
CA ILE A 30 1.81 21.05 -16.78
C ILE A 30 0.93 20.24 -15.83
N LEU A 31 0.03 19.36 -16.35
CA LEU A 31 -0.83 18.52 -15.51
C LEU A 31 -0.01 17.51 -14.71
N GLY A 32 0.96 16.83 -15.35
CA GLY A 32 1.83 15.87 -14.66
C GLY A 32 2.63 16.54 -13.55
N ARG A 33 3.26 17.69 -13.81
CA ARG A 33 4.03 18.44 -12.81
C ARG A 33 3.13 18.99 -11.69
N SER A 34 1.97 19.54 -12.03
CA SER A 34 1.03 20.05 -11.01
C SER A 34 0.51 18.93 -10.12
N ALA A 35 0.14 17.76 -10.67
CA ALA A 35 -0.27 16.61 -9.90
C ALA A 35 0.86 16.13 -8.96
N HIS A 36 2.10 16.05 -9.49
CA HIS A 36 3.28 15.66 -8.69
C HIS A 36 3.51 16.59 -7.48
N TRP A 37 3.52 17.90 -7.69
CA TRP A 37 3.75 18.84 -6.59
C TRP A 37 2.58 18.89 -5.61
N LEU A 38 1.35 18.72 -6.10
CA LEU A 38 0.17 18.70 -5.26
C LEU A 38 0.15 17.45 -4.37
N ILE A 39 0.43 16.25 -4.94
CA ILE A 39 0.49 15.01 -4.14
C ILE A 39 1.67 15.03 -3.16
N ALA A 40 2.80 15.63 -3.54
CA ALA A 40 3.95 15.79 -2.66
C ALA A 40 3.65 16.74 -1.48
N GLY A 41 2.97 17.85 -1.74
CA GLY A 41 2.46 18.75 -0.68
C GLY A 41 1.46 18.06 0.23
N GLY A 42 0.52 17.32 -0.36
CA GLY A 42 -0.45 16.51 0.40
C GLY A 42 0.23 15.43 1.26
N PHE A 43 1.29 14.79 0.76
CA PHE A 43 2.10 13.84 1.51
C PHE A 43 2.74 14.47 2.75
N LEU A 44 3.27 15.69 2.63
CA LEU A 44 3.87 16.40 3.77
C LEU A 44 2.81 16.77 4.83
N ILE A 45 1.61 17.18 4.41
CA ILE A 45 0.49 17.46 5.33
C ILE A 45 0.03 16.16 6.01
N HIS A 46 -0.06 15.04 5.26
CA HIS A 46 -0.40 13.74 5.80
C HIS A 46 0.64 13.23 6.81
N LEU A 47 1.92 13.44 6.50
CA LEU A 47 3.02 13.12 7.41
C LEU A 47 2.91 13.96 8.71
N ALA A 48 2.65 15.25 8.58
CA ALA A 48 2.44 16.13 9.74
C ALA A 48 1.24 15.68 10.57
N PHE A 49 0.11 15.31 9.94
CA PHE A 49 -1.04 14.71 10.62
C PHE A 49 -0.65 13.46 11.40
N THR A 50 0.08 12.55 10.77
CA THR A 50 0.51 11.27 11.38
C THR A 50 1.45 11.50 12.58
N VAL A 51 2.40 12.45 12.46
CA VAL A 51 3.33 12.82 13.54
C VAL A 51 2.58 13.47 14.72
N LEU A 52 1.66 14.41 14.43
CA LEU A 52 0.87 15.05 15.49
C LEU A 52 -0.03 14.04 16.21
N ARG A 53 -0.60 13.08 15.46
CA ARG A 53 -1.40 12.01 16.07
C ARG A 53 -0.54 11.08 16.93
N TYR A 54 0.68 10.77 16.51
CA TYR A 54 1.65 10.03 17.33
C TYR A 54 1.96 10.76 18.66
N ILE A 55 2.20 12.07 18.59
CA ILE A 55 2.49 12.88 19.78
C ILE A 55 1.27 12.93 20.73
N GLU A 56 0.06 13.10 20.18
CA GLU A 56 -1.18 13.17 20.95
C GLU A 56 -1.56 11.83 21.58
N ALA A 57 -1.39 10.73 20.83
CA ALA A 57 -1.71 9.39 21.29
C ALA A 57 -0.66 8.79 22.24
N GLY A 58 0.59 9.25 22.17
CA GLY A 58 1.72 8.66 22.89
C GLY A 58 2.13 7.26 22.36
N HIS A 59 1.60 6.85 21.21
CA HIS A 59 1.91 5.58 20.55
C HIS A 59 1.75 5.70 19.02
N THR A 60 2.28 4.71 18.30
CA THR A 60 2.21 4.70 16.83
C THR A 60 0.76 4.62 16.33
N PRO A 61 0.33 5.49 15.40
CA PRO A 61 -1.05 5.55 14.91
C PRO A 61 -1.33 4.45 13.88
N ILE A 62 -1.42 3.20 14.33
CA ILE A 62 -1.70 1.99 13.55
C ILE A 62 -2.53 0.99 14.35
N THR A 63 -3.19 1.45 15.41
CA THR A 63 -3.82 0.59 16.41
C THR A 63 -5.30 0.31 16.16
N ASN A 64 -5.90 1.01 15.21
CA ASN A 64 -7.26 0.80 14.73
C ASN A 64 -7.34 0.93 13.21
N LEU A 65 -8.50 0.62 12.61
CA LEU A 65 -8.67 0.66 11.14
C LEU A 65 -8.53 2.08 10.57
N HIS A 66 -9.01 3.13 11.27
CA HIS A 66 -8.81 4.50 10.85
C HIS A 66 -7.31 4.82 10.66
N GLU A 67 -6.52 4.54 11.68
CA GLU A 67 -5.08 4.81 11.68
C GLU A 67 -4.33 3.96 10.67
N SER A 68 -4.63 2.66 10.61
CA SER A 68 -3.95 1.72 9.73
C SER A 68 -4.22 1.99 8.25
N LEU A 69 -5.45 2.33 7.86
CA LEU A 69 -5.79 2.70 6.50
C LEU A 69 -5.16 4.04 6.10
N SER A 70 -5.16 5.02 7.02
CA SER A 70 -4.50 6.30 6.83
C SER A 70 -2.99 6.14 6.66
N PHE A 71 -2.35 5.36 7.54
CA PHE A 71 -0.90 5.09 7.46
C PHE A 71 -0.53 4.31 6.19
N PHE A 72 -1.36 3.36 5.77
CA PHE A 72 -1.16 2.66 4.51
C PHE A 72 -1.27 3.62 3.31
N SER A 73 -2.25 4.51 3.30
CA SER A 73 -2.35 5.56 2.27
C SER A 73 -1.09 6.44 2.23
N LEU A 74 -0.59 6.89 3.39
CA LEU A 74 0.63 7.67 3.51
C LEU A 74 1.83 6.94 2.89
N THR A 75 2.04 5.67 3.26
CA THR A 75 3.17 4.88 2.76
C THR A 75 3.06 4.61 1.25
N VAL A 76 1.85 4.36 0.72
CA VAL A 76 1.60 4.20 -0.72
C VAL A 76 2.00 5.48 -1.48
N VAL A 77 1.58 6.65 -1.00
CA VAL A 77 1.95 7.92 -1.66
C VAL A 77 3.45 8.18 -1.56
N GLY A 78 4.08 7.90 -0.41
CA GLY A 78 5.52 8.07 -0.23
C GLY A 78 6.34 7.21 -1.22
N VAL A 79 6.02 5.92 -1.31
CA VAL A 79 6.68 5.00 -2.26
C VAL A 79 6.38 5.41 -3.69
N PHE A 80 5.13 5.77 -4.01
CA PHE A 80 4.75 6.26 -5.33
C PHE A 80 5.61 7.47 -5.77
N ILE A 81 5.73 8.50 -4.93
CA ILE A 81 6.54 9.69 -5.22
C ILE A 81 8.00 9.31 -5.51
N ALA A 82 8.57 8.37 -4.74
CA ALA A 82 9.94 7.90 -4.95
C ALA A 82 10.11 7.23 -6.34
N PHE A 83 9.18 6.35 -6.72
CA PHE A 83 9.21 5.68 -8.02
C PHE A 83 8.92 6.64 -9.18
N GLU A 84 7.93 7.53 -9.03
CA GLU A 84 7.60 8.55 -10.03
C GLU A 84 8.81 9.44 -10.33
N ARG A 85 9.52 9.93 -9.29
CA ARG A 85 10.76 10.72 -9.44
C ARG A 85 11.87 9.94 -10.12
N ARG A 86 12.05 8.66 -9.74
CA ARG A 86 13.13 7.81 -10.27
C ARG A 86 12.94 7.48 -11.74
N TYR A 87 11.69 7.16 -12.15
CA TYR A 87 11.37 6.72 -13.51
C TYR A 87 10.78 7.82 -14.40
N ARG A 88 10.44 8.97 -13.82
CA ARG A 88 9.79 10.11 -14.50
C ARG A 88 8.50 9.74 -15.24
N VAL A 89 7.70 8.86 -14.64
CA VAL A 89 6.48 8.29 -15.20
C VAL A 89 5.25 8.86 -14.49
N PHE A 90 4.80 10.09 -14.85
CA PHE A 90 3.63 10.71 -14.24
C PHE A 90 2.34 9.89 -14.39
N ILE A 91 2.20 9.15 -15.49
CA ILE A 91 1.00 8.35 -15.74
C ILE A 91 0.81 7.22 -14.71
N LEU A 92 1.86 6.79 -14.02
CA LEU A 92 1.78 5.83 -12.91
C LEU A 92 0.86 6.35 -11.79
N GLY A 93 0.82 7.69 -11.58
CA GLY A 93 -0.07 8.33 -10.63
C GLY A 93 -1.54 8.03 -10.90
N SER A 94 -1.96 7.95 -12.18
CA SER A 94 -3.35 7.62 -12.53
C SER A 94 -3.79 6.22 -12.08
N PHE A 95 -2.86 5.32 -11.76
CA PHE A 95 -3.12 3.95 -11.32
C PHE A 95 -2.88 3.74 -9.83
N VAL A 96 -1.98 4.51 -9.21
CA VAL A 96 -1.61 4.34 -7.79
C VAL A 96 -2.38 5.31 -6.88
N THR A 97 -2.56 6.58 -7.28
CA THR A 97 -3.20 7.57 -6.40
C THR A 97 -4.69 7.29 -6.13
N PRO A 98 -5.50 6.68 -7.05
CA PRO A 98 -6.85 6.26 -6.72
C PRO A 98 -6.90 5.27 -5.55
N LEU A 99 -5.95 4.33 -5.49
CA LEU A 99 -5.85 3.38 -4.38
C LEU A 99 -5.55 4.10 -3.06
N ALA A 100 -4.55 5.02 -3.06
CA ALA A 100 -4.21 5.79 -1.87
C ALA A 100 -5.38 6.65 -1.39
N LEU A 101 -6.11 7.28 -2.34
CA LEU A 101 -7.32 8.05 -2.05
C LEU A 101 -8.43 7.17 -1.44
N LEU A 102 -8.67 5.99 -2.01
CA LEU A 102 -9.66 5.04 -1.49
C LEU A 102 -9.32 4.57 -0.07
N LEU A 103 -8.05 4.28 0.20
CA LEU A 103 -7.59 3.90 1.55
C LEU A 103 -7.84 5.04 2.55
N LEU A 104 -7.47 6.28 2.20
CA LEU A 104 -7.68 7.44 3.06
C LEU A 104 -9.16 7.79 3.23
N ALA A 105 -9.96 7.68 2.17
CA ALA A 105 -11.40 7.87 2.26
C ALA A 105 -12.07 6.78 3.10
N ALA A 106 -11.67 5.50 2.93
CA ALA A 106 -12.16 4.41 3.75
C ALA A 106 -11.80 4.60 5.24
N SER A 107 -10.63 5.18 5.54
CA SER A 107 -10.26 5.46 6.93
C SER A 107 -11.25 6.41 7.61
N SER A 108 -11.86 7.35 6.87
CA SER A 108 -12.85 8.30 7.43
C SER A 108 -14.18 7.64 7.85
N LEU A 109 -14.43 6.40 7.47
CA LEU A 109 -15.62 5.64 7.86
C LEU A 109 -15.50 5.03 9.27
N TYR A 110 -14.31 5.03 9.83
CA TYR A 110 -14.03 4.46 11.14
C TYR A 110 -13.76 5.56 12.18
N SER A 111 -13.97 5.22 13.46
CA SER A 111 -13.77 6.16 14.56
C SER A 111 -12.32 6.68 14.59
N SER A 112 -12.19 8.01 14.67
CA SER A 112 -10.90 8.68 14.86
C SER A 112 -10.51 8.83 16.34
N ALA A 113 -11.27 8.26 17.28
CA ALA A 113 -10.92 8.26 18.69
C ALA A 113 -9.58 7.56 18.93
N ILE A 114 -8.81 8.06 19.88
CA ILE A 114 -7.56 7.43 20.32
C ILE A 114 -7.92 6.40 21.38
N PRO A 115 -7.73 5.09 21.12
CA PRO A 115 -8.10 4.08 22.10
C PRO A 115 -7.06 3.99 23.23
N GLU A 116 -7.51 3.60 24.42
CA GLU A 116 -6.61 3.12 25.46
C GLU A 116 -6.03 1.76 25.03
N LEU A 117 -4.71 1.71 24.90
CA LEU A 117 -4.06 0.49 24.41
C LEU A 117 -3.88 -0.56 25.51
N PRO A 118 -4.27 -1.82 25.24
CA PRO A 118 -3.85 -2.94 26.07
C PRO A 118 -2.33 -3.11 26.04
N PRO A 119 -1.73 -3.72 27.08
CA PRO A 119 -0.26 -3.87 27.16
C PRO A 119 0.39 -4.50 25.93
N ALA A 120 -0.28 -5.45 25.29
CA ALA A 120 0.18 -6.12 24.08
C ALA A 120 0.46 -5.15 22.91
N LEU A 121 -0.32 -4.07 22.77
CA LEU A 121 -0.15 -3.07 21.73
C LEU A 121 0.86 -1.95 22.09
N LYS A 122 1.34 -1.90 23.34
CA LYS A 122 2.37 -0.94 23.81
C LYS A 122 3.80 -1.42 23.53
N SER A 123 4.00 -2.26 22.53
CA SER A 123 5.30 -2.86 22.21
C SER A 123 6.00 -2.12 21.06
N ASN A 124 7.30 -1.87 21.20
CA ASN A 124 8.12 -1.35 20.12
C ASN A 124 8.19 -2.30 18.91
N TRP A 125 8.00 -3.60 19.13
CA TRP A 125 7.92 -4.58 18.05
C TRP A 125 6.71 -4.37 17.14
N LEU A 126 5.59 -3.89 17.68
CA LEU A 126 4.42 -3.53 16.88
C LEU A 126 4.76 -2.40 15.89
N LEU A 127 5.48 -1.36 16.35
CA LEU A 127 5.93 -0.27 15.49
C LEU A 127 6.81 -0.78 14.34
N VAL A 128 7.83 -1.59 14.66
CA VAL A 128 8.78 -2.12 13.66
C VAL A 128 8.05 -3.02 12.66
N HIS A 129 7.30 -4.02 13.16
CA HIS A 129 6.54 -4.96 12.33
C HIS A 129 5.59 -4.23 11.38
N SER A 130 4.72 -3.38 11.91
CA SER A 130 3.68 -2.72 11.12
C SER A 130 4.25 -1.73 10.12
N SER A 131 5.30 -0.96 10.48
CA SER A 131 5.95 -0.03 9.57
C SER A 131 6.58 -0.76 8.38
N LEU A 132 7.27 -1.87 8.62
CA LEU A 132 7.87 -2.70 7.57
C LEU A 132 6.79 -3.36 6.70
N ALA A 133 5.71 -3.85 7.31
CA ALA A 133 4.58 -4.44 6.58
C ALA A 133 3.93 -3.41 5.65
N PHE A 134 3.58 -2.21 6.14
CA PHE A 134 2.98 -1.18 5.31
C PHE A 134 3.90 -0.66 4.22
N LEU A 135 5.21 -0.53 4.49
CA LEU A 135 6.18 -0.15 3.47
C LEU A 135 6.29 -1.22 2.38
N SER A 136 6.30 -2.50 2.75
CA SER A 136 6.22 -3.62 1.80
C SER A 136 4.94 -3.56 0.97
N TYR A 137 3.79 -3.42 1.62
CA TYR A 137 2.47 -3.32 0.96
C TYR A 137 2.38 -2.14 0.01
N ALA A 138 2.99 -1.01 0.36
CA ALA A 138 3.07 0.16 -0.51
C ALA A 138 3.89 -0.10 -1.77
N THR A 139 5.01 -0.83 -1.67
CA THR A 139 5.78 -1.22 -2.86
C THR A 139 4.99 -2.17 -3.76
N PHE A 140 4.24 -3.10 -3.19
CA PHE A 140 3.35 -3.99 -3.94
C PHE A 140 2.16 -3.25 -4.57
N ALA A 141 1.66 -2.17 -3.96
CA ALA A 141 0.65 -1.31 -4.55
C ALA A 141 1.17 -0.60 -5.82
N VAL A 142 2.40 -0.11 -5.79
CA VAL A 142 3.06 0.47 -6.98
C VAL A 142 3.31 -0.59 -8.05
N ALA A 143 3.76 -1.81 -7.65
CA ALA A 143 3.91 -2.95 -8.56
C ALA A 143 2.58 -3.33 -9.23
N PHE A 144 1.49 -3.33 -8.48
CA PHE A 144 0.14 -3.58 -8.98
C PHE A 144 -0.27 -2.55 -10.03
N GLY A 145 -0.07 -1.25 -9.77
CA GLY A 145 -0.33 -0.18 -10.75
C GLY A 145 0.47 -0.38 -12.05
N ALA A 146 1.77 -0.66 -11.93
CA ALA A 146 2.64 -0.94 -13.08
C ALA A 146 2.22 -2.23 -13.83
N ALA A 147 1.77 -3.27 -13.12
CA ALA A 147 1.30 -4.51 -13.70
C ALA A 147 0.01 -4.33 -14.51
N ILE A 148 -0.95 -3.55 -14.00
CA ILE A 148 -2.17 -3.20 -14.76
C ILE A 148 -1.79 -2.44 -16.04
N MET A 149 -0.93 -1.42 -15.94
CA MET A 149 -0.45 -0.67 -17.11
C MET A 149 0.24 -1.59 -18.12
N TYR A 150 1.05 -2.56 -17.64
CA TYR A 150 1.70 -3.55 -18.49
C TYR A 150 0.69 -4.37 -19.29
N LEU A 151 -0.35 -4.91 -18.64
CA LEU A 151 -1.36 -5.74 -19.32
C LEU A 151 -2.17 -4.93 -20.32
N ILE A 152 -2.51 -3.69 -20.01
CA ILE A 152 -3.19 -2.78 -20.93
C ILE A 152 -2.31 -2.51 -22.15
N GLN A 153 -1.04 -2.16 -21.95
CA GLN A 153 -0.09 -1.84 -23.02
C GLN A 153 0.16 -3.06 -23.92
N GLU A 154 0.37 -4.25 -23.32
CA GLU A 154 0.54 -5.52 -24.06
C GLU A 154 -0.70 -5.85 -24.92
N HIS A 155 -1.90 -5.65 -24.34
CA HIS A 155 -3.16 -5.89 -25.08
C HIS A 155 -3.29 -5.00 -26.32
N PHE A 156 -2.99 -3.69 -26.18
CA PHE A 156 -3.02 -2.77 -27.35
C PHE A 156 -1.99 -3.17 -28.41
N LEU A 157 -0.78 -3.52 -27.98
CA LEU A 157 0.30 -3.96 -28.87
C LEU A 157 -0.11 -5.20 -29.66
N LYS A 158 -0.64 -6.23 -28.98
CA LYS A 158 -1.08 -7.49 -29.62
C LYS A 158 -2.23 -7.27 -30.61
N LYS A 159 -3.13 -6.34 -30.32
CA LYS A 159 -4.24 -6.00 -31.18
C LYS A 159 -3.87 -4.99 -32.27
N LYS A 160 -2.61 -4.56 -32.35
CA LYS A 160 -2.12 -3.51 -33.27
C LYS A 160 -2.92 -2.21 -33.15
N ARG A 161 -3.50 -1.93 -31.97
CA ARG A 161 -4.26 -0.72 -31.67
C ARG A 161 -3.33 0.34 -31.07
N LEU A 162 -2.52 0.97 -31.93
CA LEU A 162 -1.50 1.96 -31.54
C LEU A 162 -2.10 3.37 -31.37
N GLY A 163 -3.29 3.46 -30.80
CA GLY A 163 -4.03 4.71 -30.59
C GLY A 163 -3.45 5.59 -29.46
N PRO A 164 -4.15 6.69 -29.12
CA PRO A 164 -3.63 7.70 -28.19
C PRO A 164 -3.26 7.15 -26.81
N LEU A 165 -4.00 6.18 -26.28
CA LEU A 165 -3.71 5.60 -24.97
C LEU A 165 -2.43 4.75 -25.00
N TYR A 166 -2.22 3.96 -26.07
CA TYR A 166 -0.98 3.19 -26.25
C TYR A 166 0.25 4.09 -26.23
N GLN A 167 0.19 5.24 -26.95
CA GLN A 167 1.32 6.16 -27.06
C GLN A 167 1.65 6.87 -25.72
N LYS A 168 0.70 6.94 -24.79
CA LYS A 168 0.85 7.60 -23.50
C LYS A 168 1.45 6.68 -22.44
N LEU A 169 1.17 5.37 -22.52
CA LEU A 169 1.69 4.41 -21.56
C LEU A 169 3.20 4.21 -21.76
N PRO A 170 3.97 4.02 -20.68
CA PRO A 170 5.38 3.67 -20.77
C PRO A 170 5.60 2.38 -21.55
N SER A 171 6.81 2.19 -22.06
CA SER A 171 7.16 0.94 -22.71
C SER A 171 7.01 -0.25 -21.77
N LEU A 172 6.73 -1.45 -22.34
CA LEU A 172 6.63 -2.69 -21.57
C LEU A 172 7.90 -2.97 -20.74
N VAL A 173 9.08 -2.55 -21.24
CA VAL A 173 10.36 -2.71 -20.55
C VAL A 173 10.40 -1.87 -19.27
N ILE A 174 9.98 -0.61 -19.33
CA ILE A 174 9.94 0.28 -18.15
C ILE A 174 8.94 -0.23 -17.12
N LEU A 175 7.76 -0.68 -17.56
CA LEU A 175 6.71 -1.21 -16.67
C LEU A 175 7.16 -2.51 -15.97
N ASP A 176 7.83 -3.41 -16.71
CA ASP A 176 8.41 -4.62 -16.16
C ASP A 176 9.56 -4.33 -15.18
N GLU A 177 10.39 -3.33 -15.46
CA GLU A 177 11.46 -2.88 -14.56
C GLU A 177 10.91 -2.27 -13.27
N ILE A 178 9.89 -1.40 -13.34
CA ILE A 178 9.22 -0.84 -12.15
C ILE A 178 8.67 -1.98 -11.29
N ASN A 179 7.93 -2.91 -11.93
CA ASN A 179 7.38 -4.08 -11.24
C ASN A 179 8.48 -4.87 -10.52
N TYR A 180 9.56 -5.18 -11.22
CA TYR A 180 10.69 -5.93 -10.66
C TYR A 180 11.35 -5.22 -9.47
N ARG A 181 11.60 -3.93 -9.60
CA ARG A 181 12.20 -3.15 -8.49
C ARG A 181 11.29 -3.13 -7.27
N CYS A 182 9.98 -2.94 -7.47
CA CYS A 182 9.04 -3.03 -6.37
C CYS A 182 9.10 -4.39 -5.67
N LEU A 183 9.16 -5.49 -6.43
CA LEU A 183 9.28 -6.84 -5.85
C LEU A 183 10.59 -7.03 -5.09
N THR A 184 11.70 -6.55 -5.65
CA THR A 184 13.04 -6.68 -5.04
C THR A 184 13.15 -5.91 -3.73
N PHE A 185 12.45 -4.78 -3.57
CA PHE A 185 12.37 -4.03 -2.31
C PHE A 185 11.29 -4.56 -1.38
N GLY A 186 10.10 -4.85 -1.92
CA GLY A 186 8.93 -5.23 -1.12
C GLY A 186 9.07 -6.61 -0.47
N PHE A 187 9.64 -7.59 -1.16
CA PHE A 187 9.74 -8.95 -0.65
C PHE A 187 10.66 -9.09 0.58
N PRO A 188 11.88 -8.52 0.61
CA PRO A 188 12.67 -8.49 1.83
C PRO A 188 11.98 -7.78 2.99
N LEU A 189 11.31 -6.66 2.72
CA LEU A 189 10.55 -5.94 3.74
C LEU A 189 9.41 -6.80 4.31
N LEU A 190 8.68 -7.53 3.46
CA LEU A 190 7.64 -8.48 3.91
C LEU A 190 8.25 -9.59 4.76
N THR A 191 9.39 -10.13 4.35
CA THR A 191 10.08 -11.19 5.11
C THR A 191 10.45 -10.71 6.51
N ILE A 192 11.08 -9.54 6.61
CA ILE A 192 11.46 -8.97 7.90
C ILE A 192 10.21 -8.60 8.71
N ALA A 193 9.14 -8.12 8.06
CA ALA A 193 7.87 -7.83 8.72
C ALA A 193 7.26 -9.10 9.34
N ILE A 194 7.25 -10.23 8.64
CA ILE A 194 6.74 -11.51 9.18
C ILE A 194 7.59 -11.95 10.39
N ILE A 195 8.92 -11.89 10.30
CA ILE A 195 9.82 -12.26 11.38
C ILE A 195 9.60 -11.38 12.62
N THR A 196 9.56 -10.06 12.43
CA THR A 196 9.33 -9.12 13.53
C THR A 196 7.92 -9.21 14.10
N GLY A 197 6.94 -9.60 13.27
CA GLY A 197 5.58 -9.91 13.68
C GLY A 197 5.51 -11.15 14.58
N ALA A 198 6.27 -12.20 14.26
CA ALA A 198 6.38 -13.38 15.10
C ALA A 198 7.01 -13.06 16.47
N ILE A 199 8.05 -12.23 16.50
CA ILE A 199 8.67 -11.76 17.76
C ILE A 199 7.65 -10.94 18.59
N TRP A 200 6.87 -10.09 17.93
CA TRP A 200 5.80 -9.36 18.61
C TRP A 200 4.71 -10.31 19.15
N ALA A 201 4.30 -11.31 18.37
CA ALA A 201 3.28 -12.29 18.75
C ALA A 201 3.68 -13.05 20.04
N GLU A 202 4.93 -13.44 20.18
CA GLU A 202 5.45 -14.06 21.39
C GLU A 202 5.30 -13.14 22.61
N THR A 203 5.63 -11.86 22.45
CA THR A 203 5.48 -10.86 23.51
C THR A 203 4.01 -10.59 23.86
N ALA A 204 3.11 -10.62 22.86
CA ALA A 204 1.71 -10.25 23.01
C ALA A 204 0.83 -11.37 23.57
N TRP A 205 1.07 -12.62 23.15
CA TRP A 205 0.25 -13.80 23.52
C TRP A 205 1.03 -15.10 23.73
N GLY A 206 2.36 -15.03 23.91
CA GLY A 206 3.20 -16.15 24.37
C GLY A 206 3.52 -17.22 23.33
N THR A 207 3.39 -16.92 22.04
CA THR A 207 3.72 -17.85 20.95
C THR A 207 4.16 -17.11 19.70
N TYR A 208 5.24 -17.56 19.07
CA TYR A 208 5.76 -16.95 17.83
C TYR A 208 4.82 -17.14 16.64
N TRP A 209 4.05 -18.24 16.62
CA TRP A 209 3.19 -18.62 15.51
C TRP A 209 2.05 -19.52 16.00
N SER A 210 0.83 -19.11 15.72
CA SER A 210 -0.39 -19.80 16.19
C SER A 210 -1.29 -20.30 15.05
N TRP A 211 -0.87 -20.15 13.79
CA TRP A 211 -1.69 -20.39 12.60
C TRP A 211 -2.96 -19.51 12.55
N ASP A 212 -2.88 -18.36 13.19
CA ASP A 212 -3.92 -17.33 13.08
C ASP A 212 -4.21 -17.01 11.60
N PRO A 213 -5.46 -16.71 11.23
CA PRO A 213 -5.80 -16.38 9.85
C PRO A 213 -4.89 -15.32 9.22
N LYS A 214 -4.49 -14.29 9.97
CA LYS A 214 -3.61 -13.23 9.46
C LYS A 214 -2.19 -13.73 9.23
N GLU A 215 -1.67 -14.57 10.13
CA GLU A 215 -0.37 -15.23 9.96
C GLU A 215 -0.38 -16.14 8.72
N THR A 216 -1.40 -16.99 8.61
CA THR A 216 -1.56 -17.93 7.48
C THR A 216 -1.64 -17.20 6.13
N TRP A 217 -2.47 -16.16 6.02
CA TRP A 217 -2.60 -15.39 4.79
C TRP A 217 -1.38 -14.54 4.48
N SER A 218 -0.63 -14.08 5.50
CA SER A 218 0.66 -13.42 5.30
C SER A 218 1.70 -14.36 4.70
N LEU A 219 1.73 -15.62 5.15
CA LEU A 219 2.59 -16.66 4.61
C LEU A 219 2.22 -17.04 3.17
N ILE A 220 0.92 -17.14 2.86
CA ILE A 220 0.43 -17.35 1.48
C ILE A 220 0.88 -16.20 0.58
N THR A 221 0.74 -14.96 1.04
CA THR A 221 1.23 -13.76 0.34
C THR A 221 2.73 -13.85 0.08
N TRP A 222 3.49 -14.24 1.10
CA TRP A 222 4.94 -14.41 1.00
C TRP A 222 5.31 -15.47 -0.05
N PHE A 223 4.64 -16.62 -0.08
CA PHE A 223 4.91 -17.67 -1.08
C PHE A 223 4.61 -17.22 -2.51
N ILE A 224 3.56 -16.44 -2.74
CA ILE A 224 3.24 -15.91 -4.06
C ILE A 224 4.36 -15.00 -4.55
N TYR A 225 4.85 -14.07 -3.72
CA TYR A 225 5.93 -13.17 -4.09
C TYR A 225 7.29 -13.88 -4.15
N ALA A 226 7.54 -14.88 -3.29
CA ALA A 226 8.71 -15.74 -3.37
C ALA A 226 8.76 -16.50 -4.71
N ALA A 227 7.65 -17.14 -5.10
CA ALA A 227 7.53 -17.85 -6.36
C ALA A 227 7.74 -16.91 -7.57
N LEU A 228 7.15 -15.71 -7.51
CA LEU A 228 7.33 -14.72 -8.56
C LEU A 228 8.79 -14.27 -8.69
N LEU A 229 9.43 -13.95 -7.57
CA LEU A 229 10.83 -13.49 -7.56
C LEU A 229 11.78 -14.63 -7.95
N HIS A 230 11.56 -15.85 -7.42
CA HIS A 230 12.31 -17.04 -7.80
C HIS A 230 12.20 -17.34 -9.30
N GLY A 231 10.97 -17.40 -9.83
CA GLY A 231 10.75 -17.63 -11.26
C GLY A 231 11.38 -16.55 -12.14
N ARG A 232 11.43 -15.30 -11.66
CA ARG A 232 12.11 -14.21 -12.37
C ARG A 232 13.62 -14.40 -12.42
N LEU A 233 14.23 -14.82 -11.31
CA LEU A 233 15.69 -14.98 -11.19
C LEU A 233 16.21 -16.25 -11.85
N THR A 234 15.46 -17.35 -11.80
CA THR A 234 15.89 -18.67 -12.28
C THR A 234 15.41 -19.01 -13.69
N THR A 235 14.12 -18.78 -13.96
CA THR A 235 13.47 -19.17 -15.23
C THR A 235 13.14 -18.00 -16.14
N GLY A 236 13.51 -16.77 -15.74
CA GLY A 236 13.32 -15.56 -16.54
C GLY A 236 11.85 -15.14 -16.69
N TRP A 237 10.98 -15.42 -15.71
CA TRP A 237 9.60 -14.96 -15.73
C TRP A 237 9.53 -13.44 -15.77
N ARG A 238 9.13 -12.91 -16.91
CA ARG A 238 9.00 -11.49 -17.19
C ARG A 238 7.65 -11.21 -17.86
N GLY A 239 7.33 -9.92 -17.97
CA GLY A 239 6.21 -9.48 -18.77
C GLY A 239 4.87 -9.94 -18.21
N LYS A 240 4.02 -10.52 -19.04
CA LYS A 240 2.64 -10.87 -18.69
C LYS A 240 2.53 -11.77 -17.45
N ARG A 241 3.40 -12.80 -17.34
CA ARG A 241 3.39 -13.72 -16.18
C ARG A 241 3.70 -12.98 -14.87
N ALA A 242 4.75 -12.16 -14.90
CA ALA A 242 5.13 -11.35 -13.74
C ALA A 242 4.02 -10.36 -13.37
N ALA A 243 3.42 -9.67 -14.35
CA ALA A 243 2.33 -8.74 -14.12
C ALA A 243 1.09 -9.44 -13.50
N MET A 244 0.69 -10.60 -14.03
CA MET A 244 -0.46 -11.34 -13.49
C MET A 244 -0.22 -11.80 -12.05
N LEU A 245 0.96 -12.36 -11.74
CA LEU A 245 1.29 -12.80 -10.39
C LEU A 245 1.41 -11.62 -9.41
N SER A 246 1.91 -10.45 -9.85
CA SER A 246 1.90 -9.23 -9.04
C SER A 246 0.49 -8.78 -8.69
N ILE A 247 -0.45 -8.87 -9.64
CA ILE A 247 -1.86 -8.55 -9.38
C ILE A 247 -2.47 -9.54 -8.39
N VAL A 248 -2.26 -10.84 -8.59
CA VAL A 248 -2.76 -11.87 -7.67
C VAL A 248 -2.17 -11.68 -6.27
N GLY A 249 -0.86 -11.49 -6.18
CA GLY A 249 -0.17 -11.26 -4.90
C GLY A 249 -0.70 -10.04 -4.17
N PHE A 250 -0.97 -8.95 -4.89
CA PHE A 250 -1.54 -7.74 -4.31
C PHE A 250 -2.98 -7.96 -3.82
N CYS A 251 -3.83 -8.67 -4.56
CA CYS A 251 -5.18 -9.01 -4.12
C CYS A 251 -5.16 -9.88 -2.85
N VAL A 252 -4.27 -10.88 -2.79
CA VAL A 252 -4.10 -11.73 -1.60
C VAL A 252 -3.57 -10.93 -0.41
N MET A 253 -2.63 -10.00 -0.65
CA MET A 253 -2.13 -9.08 0.38
C MET A 253 -3.24 -8.17 0.91
N LEU A 254 -4.08 -7.60 0.04
CA LEU A 254 -5.23 -6.79 0.47
C LEU A 254 -6.22 -7.63 1.29
N PHE A 255 -6.46 -8.89 0.90
CA PHE A 255 -7.27 -9.80 1.70
C PHE A 255 -6.64 -10.08 3.06
N THR A 256 -5.33 -10.29 3.14
CA THR A 256 -4.61 -10.44 4.41
C THR A 256 -4.80 -9.22 5.32
N PHE A 257 -4.75 -8.01 4.76
CA PHE A 257 -4.89 -6.78 5.54
C PHE A 257 -6.35 -6.46 5.88
N LEU A 258 -7.26 -6.45 4.89
CA LEU A 258 -8.66 -6.03 5.07
C LEU A 258 -9.58 -7.21 5.38
N GLY A 259 -9.47 -8.31 4.63
CA GLY A 259 -10.40 -9.42 4.71
C GLY A 259 -10.42 -10.08 6.07
N VAL A 260 -9.25 -10.31 6.66
CA VAL A 260 -9.12 -10.90 8.00
C VAL A 260 -9.68 -9.98 9.10
N ASN A 261 -9.62 -8.65 8.91
CA ASN A 261 -10.18 -7.69 9.86
C ASN A 261 -11.70 -7.50 9.71
N LEU A 262 -12.26 -7.77 8.52
CA LEU A 262 -13.68 -7.61 8.24
C LEU A 262 -14.50 -8.90 8.48
N LEU A 263 -13.85 -10.06 8.53
CA LEU A 263 -14.50 -11.32 8.85
C LEU A 263 -14.69 -11.45 10.36
N PRO A 264 -15.89 -11.80 10.88
CA PRO A 264 -16.13 -12.01 12.30
C PRO A 264 -15.24 -13.15 12.81
N SER A 265 -14.47 -12.91 13.86
CA SER A 265 -13.11 -13.34 13.88
C SER A 265 -12.72 -14.40 14.88
N ALA A 266 -12.04 -15.38 14.34
CA ALA A 266 -11.10 -16.22 15.04
C ALA A 266 -9.67 -15.59 15.15
N SER A 267 -9.41 -14.41 14.57
CA SER A 267 -8.06 -13.82 14.52
C SER A 267 -7.69 -13.07 15.79
N LEU A 268 -6.51 -13.37 16.33
CA LEU A 268 -5.87 -12.64 17.43
C LEU A 268 -5.49 -11.20 17.01
N HIS A 269 -5.33 -10.97 15.73
CA HIS A 269 -4.98 -9.68 15.13
C HIS A 269 -6.19 -8.81 14.76
N SER A 270 -7.43 -9.23 15.08
CA SER A 270 -8.61 -8.40 14.82
C SER A 270 -8.63 -7.20 15.75
N TYR A 271 -8.85 -6.00 15.20
CA TYR A 271 -8.97 -4.77 15.99
C TYR A 271 -10.12 -4.84 16.99
N ASP A 272 -11.25 -5.46 16.63
CA ASP A 272 -12.39 -5.66 17.53
C ASP A 272 -12.02 -6.48 18.76
N ARG A 273 -11.20 -7.53 18.58
CA ARG A 273 -10.74 -8.37 19.68
C ARG A 273 -9.67 -7.68 20.53
N LEU A 274 -8.80 -6.88 19.89
CA LEU A 274 -7.72 -6.19 20.58
C LEU A 274 -8.20 -5.01 21.42
N LEU A 275 -9.22 -4.27 20.94
CA LEU A 275 -9.70 -3.04 21.54
C LEU A 275 -11.05 -3.18 22.27
N GLY A 276 -11.75 -4.31 22.07
CA GLY A 276 -13.12 -4.53 22.56
C GLY A 276 -14.18 -3.73 21.80
N ASP A 277 -15.47 -4.03 22.08
CA ASP A 277 -16.61 -3.45 21.34
C ASP A 277 -16.80 -1.92 21.47
N LYS A 278 -16.03 -1.26 22.34
CA LYS A 278 -16.17 0.18 22.62
C LYS A 278 -15.74 1.10 21.46
N TYR A 279 -15.05 0.57 20.44
CA TYR A 279 -14.43 1.36 19.36
C TYR A 279 -14.91 0.97 17.95
N LYS A 280 -16.07 0.29 17.87
CA LYS A 280 -16.79 0.04 16.60
C LYS A 280 -17.31 1.30 15.93
#